data_e27f9c003969bb54139be01c507165c3
#
_entry.id   e27f9c003969bb54139be01c507165c3
#
_cell.length_a   1.000
_cell.length_b   1.000
_cell.length_c   1.000
_cell.angle_alpha   90.00
_cell.angle_beta   90.00
_cell.angle_gamma   90.00
#
_symmetry.space_group_name_H-M   'P 1'
#
loop_
_entity.id
_entity.type
_entity.pdbx_description
1 polymer ?
#
loop_
_entity_poly.entity_id
_entity_poly.type
_entity_poly.pdbx_seq_one_letter_code
_entity_poly.pdbx_strand_id
1 'polypeptide(L)'
;MKVLILSCSTGGGHNSCANYIKEELTLNNIECNFIDFFDIFGKNAKKMSSDIYLKTLGNNGKIFKNVYKAGEFVSKSKLQSPVYIFNKMFKKKLYEYIQKNNYTLVITTHLFPSLTLTAINNDKKYKHIPFLFVATDYEPCPFMEEANPEYFIMQKTLENAFIQKGISETKLLNTGIPVSSNFIKNAKSIRSEYNISDDENVILIMLGSMGFGEIDNIINPLLKENIKIIVICGTNKQLYEKLNEYKNDNLIVIGFTKNINDFIYSSDYVLSKPGGLSSTEIASIHKPLLHIYPIPGIETYNTLFFGNNKMSIKCDTDKEIIDNIKYLMNNEEICKEMIQNQKKIINENSASDLVKFILDHFN
;
A
#
# COMPACT_ATOMS: atom_id res chain seq x y z
N MET A 1 -12.30 8.16 23.60
CA MET A 1 -11.78 8.61 22.29
C MET A 1 -12.63 8.04 21.15
N LYS A 2 -12.89 8.82 20.08
CA LYS A 2 -13.57 8.36 18.86
C LYS A 2 -12.76 8.76 17.64
N VAL A 3 -12.34 7.79 16.84
CA VAL A 3 -11.38 7.99 15.74
C VAL A 3 -12.08 7.95 14.38
N LEU A 4 -11.76 8.92 13.51
CA LEU A 4 -12.13 8.88 12.10
C LEU A 4 -10.91 8.50 11.26
N ILE A 5 -11.01 7.48 10.42
CA ILE A 5 -9.97 7.11 9.46
C ILE A 5 -10.43 7.57 8.08
N LEU A 6 -9.61 8.38 7.41
CA LEU A 6 -9.87 8.91 6.07
C LEU A 6 -8.84 8.41 5.07
N SER A 7 -9.33 7.86 3.97
CA SER A 7 -8.52 7.42 2.84
C SER A 7 -9.14 7.90 1.53
N CYS A 8 -8.50 7.63 0.40
CA CYS A 8 -9.06 7.83 -0.93
C CYS A 8 -8.93 6.54 -1.74
N SER A 9 -9.96 6.22 -2.51
CA SER A 9 -9.97 5.05 -3.41
C SER A 9 -9.17 5.31 -4.70
N THR A 10 -7.88 5.67 -4.53
CA THR A 10 -6.90 5.88 -5.61
C THR A 10 -5.94 4.68 -5.70
N GLY A 11 -6.47 3.48 -5.64
CA GLY A 11 -5.74 2.22 -5.50
C GLY A 11 -6.15 1.50 -4.22
N GLY A 12 -5.85 0.19 -4.14
CA GLY A 12 -6.27 -0.63 -2.99
C GLY A 12 -5.46 -0.39 -1.71
N GLY A 13 -4.17 -0.04 -1.84
CA GLY A 13 -3.23 0.01 -0.72
C GLY A 13 -3.63 0.96 0.40
N HIS A 14 -3.99 2.21 0.09
CA HIS A 14 -4.41 3.20 1.09
C HIS A 14 -5.63 2.72 1.90
N ASN A 15 -6.62 2.12 1.22
CA ASN A 15 -7.83 1.62 1.87
C ASN A 15 -7.55 0.37 2.71
N SER A 16 -6.68 -0.52 2.25
CA SER A 16 -6.29 -1.71 3.02
C SER A 16 -5.51 -1.30 4.28
N CYS A 17 -4.58 -0.35 4.18
CA CYS A 17 -3.89 0.22 5.34
C CYS A 17 -4.88 0.84 6.35
N ALA A 18 -5.87 1.62 5.86
CA ALA A 18 -6.94 2.18 6.69
C ALA A 18 -7.75 1.09 7.41
N ASN A 19 -8.02 -0.03 6.73
CA ASN A 19 -8.73 -1.17 7.34
C ASN A 19 -7.88 -1.88 8.40
N TYR A 20 -6.56 -2.05 8.20
CA TYR A 20 -5.67 -2.61 9.21
C TYR A 20 -5.61 -1.75 10.47
N ILE A 21 -5.54 -0.43 10.32
CA ILE A 21 -5.60 0.50 11.45
C ILE A 21 -6.95 0.39 12.17
N LYS A 22 -8.06 0.33 11.41
CA LYS A 22 -9.40 0.16 11.96
C LYS A 22 -9.52 -1.14 12.75
N GLU A 23 -9.03 -2.23 12.20
CA GLU A 23 -9.04 -3.54 12.86
C GLU A 23 -8.30 -3.48 14.19
N GLU A 24 -7.09 -2.94 14.21
CA GLU A 24 -6.26 -2.85 15.41
C GLU A 24 -6.87 -1.92 16.48
N LEU A 25 -7.47 -0.77 16.07
CA LEU A 25 -8.23 0.10 16.98
C LEU A 25 -9.43 -0.64 17.59
N THR A 26 -10.14 -1.44 16.79
CA THR A 26 -11.30 -2.21 17.24
C THR A 26 -10.89 -3.31 18.24
N LEU A 27 -9.77 -3.99 18.01
CA LEU A 27 -9.19 -4.97 18.95
C LEU A 27 -8.85 -4.34 20.30
N ASN A 28 -8.51 -3.06 20.32
CA ASN A 28 -8.24 -2.29 21.54
C ASN A 28 -9.47 -1.53 22.08
N ASN A 29 -10.69 -1.89 21.67
CA ASN A 29 -11.97 -1.30 22.09
C ASN A 29 -12.08 0.21 21.83
N ILE A 30 -11.41 0.73 20.81
CA ILE A 30 -11.50 2.13 20.40
C ILE A 30 -12.60 2.27 19.36
N GLU A 31 -13.57 3.16 19.61
CA GLU A 31 -14.61 3.48 18.63
C GLU A 31 -13.99 4.15 17.42
N CYS A 32 -14.09 3.54 16.23
CA CYS A 32 -13.53 4.08 15.00
C CYS A 32 -14.40 3.81 13.78
N ASN A 33 -14.34 4.74 12.83
CA ASN A 33 -15.00 4.62 11.54
C ASN A 33 -13.99 4.89 10.42
N PHE A 34 -14.02 4.04 9.38
CA PHE A 34 -13.28 4.26 8.14
C PHE A 34 -14.24 4.74 7.05
N ILE A 35 -13.88 5.83 6.38
CA ILE A 35 -14.66 6.45 5.30
C ILE A 35 -13.73 6.89 4.17
N ASP A 36 -14.14 6.63 2.92
CA ASP A 36 -13.50 7.29 1.79
C ASP A 36 -13.76 8.80 1.87
N PHE A 37 -12.69 9.59 1.80
CA PHE A 37 -12.75 11.04 1.93
C PHE A 37 -13.79 11.67 1.01
N PHE A 38 -13.87 11.22 -0.24
CA PHE A 38 -14.81 11.79 -1.22
C PHE A 38 -16.26 11.39 -0.98
N ASP A 39 -16.56 10.33 -0.22
CA ASP A 39 -17.94 9.98 0.13
C ASP A 39 -18.62 11.05 0.99
N ILE A 40 -17.85 11.82 1.78
CA ILE A 40 -18.35 12.96 2.57
C ILE A 40 -18.95 14.05 1.66
N PHE A 41 -18.46 14.17 0.42
CA PHE A 41 -18.84 15.25 -0.50
C PHE A 41 -19.87 14.82 -1.54
N GLY A 42 -20.20 13.53 -1.58
CA GLY A 42 -21.24 12.95 -2.43
C GLY A 42 -20.70 12.29 -3.71
N LYS A 43 -21.59 11.59 -4.42
CA LYS A 43 -21.24 10.71 -5.54
C LYS A 43 -20.44 11.38 -6.67
N ASN A 44 -20.71 12.66 -6.95
CA ASN A 44 -20.01 13.39 -8.01
C ASN A 44 -18.54 13.66 -7.68
N ALA A 45 -18.21 13.95 -6.43
CA ALA A 45 -16.84 14.16 -5.99
C ALA A 45 -16.02 12.86 -6.05
N LYS A 46 -16.62 11.75 -5.63
CA LYS A 46 -16.00 10.43 -5.71
C LYS A 46 -15.72 10.01 -7.16
N LYS A 47 -16.69 10.18 -8.06
CA LYS A 47 -16.50 9.88 -9.47
C LYS A 47 -15.39 10.72 -10.10
N MET A 48 -15.34 12.01 -9.80
CA MET A 48 -14.29 12.92 -10.28
C MET A 48 -12.89 12.45 -9.84
N SER A 49 -12.73 12.05 -8.58
CA SER A 49 -11.46 11.53 -8.05
C SER A 49 -11.04 10.23 -8.76
N SER A 50 -11.95 9.28 -8.90
CA SER A 50 -11.67 8.02 -9.59
C SER A 50 -11.33 8.22 -11.07
N ASP A 51 -12.05 9.10 -11.76
CA ASP A 51 -11.81 9.40 -13.17
C ASP A 51 -10.45 10.10 -13.40
N ILE A 52 -10.06 11.01 -12.51
CA ILE A 52 -8.73 11.64 -12.55
C ILE A 52 -7.63 10.59 -12.34
N TYR A 53 -7.78 9.72 -11.34
CA TYR A 53 -6.81 8.67 -11.06
C TYR A 53 -6.66 7.69 -12.23
N LEU A 54 -7.77 7.17 -12.76
CA LEU A 54 -7.75 6.25 -13.91
C LEU A 54 -7.14 6.90 -15.16
N LYS A 55 -7.42 8.18 -15.42
CA LYS A 55 -6.80 8.91 -16.53
C LYS A 55 -5.29 9.11 -16.34
N THR A 56 -4.82 9.31 -15.10
CA THR A 56 -3.38 9.44 -14.82
C THR A 56 -2.63 8.12 -14.95
N LEU A 57 -3.28 6.99 -14.69
CA LEU A 57 -2.72 5.64 -14.89
C LEU A 57 -2.70 5.21 -16.36
N GLY A 58 -3.54 5.79 -17.22
CA GLY A 58 -3.56 5.52 -18.66
C GLY A 58 -2.20 5.77 -19.33
N ASN A 59 -1.99 5.19 -20.52
CA ASN A 59 -0.71 5.26 -21.26
C ASN A 59 0.49 4.70 -20.47
N ASN A 60 0.34 3.52 -19.84
CA ASN A 60 1.42 2.85 -19.10
C ASN A 60 2.07 3.73 -18.02
N GLY A 61 1.29 4.56 -17.35
CA GLY A 61 1.78 5.42 -16.26
C GLY A 61 2.64 6.62 -16.70
N LYS A 62 2.79 6.89 -18.00
CA LYS A 62 3.59 8.04 -18.49
C LYS A 62 3.03 9.38 -17.98
N ILE A 63 1.72 9.52 -17.95
CA ILE A 63 1.06 10.72 -17.42
C ILE A 63 1.35 10.84 -15.93
N PHE A 64 1.22 9.75 -15.18
CA PHE A 64 1.52 9.71 -13.75
C PHE A 64 2.97 10.12 -13.46
N LYS A 65 3.94 9.60 -14.22
CA LYS A 65 5.36 9.98 -14.12
C LYS A 65 5.58 11.49 -14.31
N ASN A 66 4.93 12.09 -15.30
CA ASN A 66 5.07 13.52 -15.58
C ASN A 66 4.42 14.38 -14.50
N VAL A 67 3.24 13.99 -14.01
CA VAL A 67 2.56 14.66 -12.89
C VAL A 67 3.39 14.55 -11.63
N TYR A 68 3.96 13.37 -11.34
CA TYR A 68 4.82 13.16 -10.19
C TYR A 68 6.08 14.05 -10.24
N LYS A 69 6.81 14.08 -11.39
CA LYS A 69 7.98 14.95 -11.58
C LYS A 69 7.64 16.44 -11.50
N ALA A 70 6.52 16.86 -12.09
CA ALA A 70 6.04 18.23 -11.96
C ALA A 70 5.72 18.56 -10.50
N GLY A 71 5.12 17.63 -9.76
CA GLY A 71 4.87 17.75 -8.33
C GLY A 71 6.15 17.93 -7.52
N GLU A 72 7.19 17.13 -7.78
CA GLU A 72 8.50 17.27 -7.14
C GLU A 72 9.15 18.63 -7.41
N PHE A 73 9.00 19.16 -8.63
CA PHE A 73 9.54 20.48 -8.99
C PHE A 73 8.80 21.61 -8.27
N VAL A 74 7.47 21.59 -8.24
CA VAL A 74 6.63 22.59 -7.54
C VAL A 74 6.84 22.53 -6.03
N SER A 75 6.98 21.33 -5.45
CA SER A 75 7.28 21.09 -4.04
C SER A 75 8.53 21.88 -3.58
N LYS A 76 9.55 21.98 -4.45
CA LYS A 76 10.79 22.76 -4.17
C LYS A 76 10.59 24.29 -4.19
N SER A 77 9.48 24.80 -4.73
CA SER A 77 9.27 26.24 -4.95
C SER A 77 8.79 27.03 -3.71
N LYS A 78 8.46 26.34 -2.60
CA LYS A 78 7.85 26.90 -1.36
C LYS A 78 6.52 27.64 -1.57
N LEU A 79 5.92 27.56 -2.76
CA LEU A 79 4.57 28.07 -3.03
C LEU A 79 3.55 26.99 -2.67
N GLN A 80 2.35 27.39 -2.22
CA GLN A 80 1.26 26.45 -2.02
C GLN A 80 0.93 25.72 -3.33
N SER A 81 0.91 24.41 -3.29
CA SER A 81 0.64 23.61 -4.47
C SER A 81 -0.80 23.76 -4.96
N PRO A 82 -1.06 23.55 -6.26
CA PRO A 82 -2.42 23.44 -6.76
C PRO A 82 -3.25 22.37 -6.03
N VAL A 83 -2.58 21.30 -5.55
CA VAL A 83 -3.19 20.22 -4.78
C VAL A 83 -3.68 20.73 -3.42
N TYR A 84 -2.90 21.55 -2.72
CA TYR A 84 -3.32 22.17 -1.46
C TYR A 84 -4.52 23.11 -1.69
N ILE A 85 -4.44 23.97 -2.72
CA ILE A 85 -5.53 24.92 -3.04
C ILE A 85 -6.83 24.18 -3.35
N PHE A 86 -6.76 23.09 -4.11
CA PHE A 86 -7.91 22.23 -4.40
C PHE A 86 -8.50 21.63 -3.12
N ASN A 87 -7.66 21.05 -2.27
CA ASN A 87 -8.13 20.42 -1.03
C ASN A 87 -8.70 21.40 -0.01
N LYS A 88 -8.23 22.65 0.00
CA LYS A 88 -8.78 23.73 0.83
C LYS A 88 -10.28 23.98 0.61
N MET A 89 -10.83 23.67 -0.56
CA MET A 89 -12.26 23.84 -0.85
C MET A 89 -13.15 22.90 -0.03
N PHE A 90 -12.63 21.78 0.42
CA PHE A 90 -13.38 20.78 1.17
C PHE A 90 -13.43 21.02 2.68
N LYS A 91 -12.67 21.99 3.23
CA LYS A 91 -12.46 22.19 4.66
C LYS A 91 -13.75 22.38 5.46
N LYS A 92 -14.71 23.20 4.98
CA LYS A 92 -15.95 23.48 5.72
C LYS A 92 -16.77 22.22 5.94
N LYS A 93 -17.02 21.45 4.87
CA LYS A 93 -17.87 20.26 4.93
C LYS A 93 -17.21 19.13 5.73
N LEU A 94 -15.88 18.97 5.61
CA LEU A 94 -15.13 18.01 6.43
C LEU A 94 -15.20 18.38 7.92
N TYR A 95 -14.99 19.65 8.25
CA TYR A 95 -15.09 20.13 9.64
C TYR A 95 -16.47 19.86 10.23
N GLU A 96 -17.56 20.25 9.53
CA GLU A 96 -18.93 20.00 9.94
C GLU A 96 -19.20 18.51 10.15
N TYR A 97 -18.69 17.66 9.27
CA TYR A 97 -18.80 16.21 9.38
C TYR A 97 -18.12 15.67 10.65
N ILE A 98 -16.88 16.11 10.93
CA ILE A 98 -16.12 15.69 12.11
C ILE A 98 -16.83 16.14 13.39
N GLN A 99 -17.28 17.40 13.47
CA GLN A 99 -17.96 17.95 14.65
C GLN A 99 -19.31 17.27 14.89
N LYS A 100 -20.13 17.08 13.86
CA LYS A 100 -21.43 16.42 13.95
C LYS A 100 -21.35 15.01 14.51
N ASN A 101 -20.27 14.29 14.21
CA ASN A 101 -20.08 12.91 14.62
C ASN A 101 -19.19 12.75 15.87
N ASN A 102 -18.75 13.86 16.49
CA ASN A 102 -17.94 13.90 17.71
C ASN A 102 -16.62 13.13 17.61
N TYR A 103 -15.95 13.17 16.44
CA TYR A 103 -14.61 12.60 16.32
C TYR A 103 -13.59 13.46 17.04
N THR A 104 -12.71 12.82 17.81
CA THR A 104 -11.69 13.48 18.62
C THR A 104 -10.29 13.37 18.03
N LEU A 105 -10.05 12.40 17.15
CA LEU A 105 -8.81 12.18 16.43
C LEU A 105 -9.12 11.75 14.99
N VAL A 106 -8.33 12.21 14.03
CA VAL A 106 -8.40 11.76 12.64
C VAL A 106 -7.10 11.07 12.24
N ILE A 107 -7.19 9.95 11.54
CA ILE A 107 -6.05 9.27 10.92
C ILE A 107 -6.25 9.31 9.41
N THR A 108 -5.24 9.71 8.68
CA THR A 108 -5.30 9.76 7.21
C THR A 108 -4.26 8.83 6.61
N THR A 109 -4.64 8.11 5.56
CA THR A 109 -3.71 7.25 4.80
C THR A 109 -3.46 7.80 3.39
N HIS A 110 -3.91 9.03 3.13
CA HIS A 110 -3.79 9.68 1.82
C HIS A 110 -3.56 11.19 1.97
N LEU A 111 -2.84 11.78 1.01
CA LEU A 111 -2.48 13.19 1.01
C LEU A 111 -3.69 14.15 1.05
N PHE A 112 -4.77 13.86 0.30
CA PHE A 112 -5.89 14.79 0.15
C PHE A 112 -6.60 15.12 1.48
N PRO A 113 -7.05 14.15 2.28
CA PRO A 113 -7.62 14.46 3.59
C PRO A 113 -6.61 15.16 4.52
N SER A 114 -5.31 14.83 4.44
CA SER A 114 -4.25 15.46 5.24
C SER A 114 -4.13 16.96 4.93
N LEU A 115 -4.12 17.33 3.65
CA LEU A 115 -4.08 18.75 3.23
C LEU A 115 -5.36 19.49 3.61
N THR A 116 -6.52 18.82 3.54
CA THR A 116 -7.79 19.43 3.96
C THR A 116 -7.81 19.71 5.46
N LEU A 117 -7.34 18.77 6.30
CA LEU A 117 -7.21 18.94 7.75
C LEU A 117 -6.21 20.04 8.09
N THR A 118 -5.08 20.10 7.39
CA THR A 118 -4.12 21.18 7.52
C THR A 118 -4.78 22.55 7.20
N ALA A 119 -5.59 22.61 6.15
CA ALA A 119 -6.30 23.85 5.80
C ALA A 119 -7.39 24.24 6.83
N ILE A 120 -7.98 23.28 7.54
CA ILE A 120 -8.88 23.52 8.67
C ILE A 120 -8.07 24.10 9.83
N ASN A 121 -6.99 23.44 10.24
CA ASN A 121 -6.17 23.83 11.40
C ASN A 121 -5.47 25.18 11.21
N ASN A 122 -5.20 25.59 9.97
CA ASN A 122 -4.64 26.89 9.63
C ASN A 122 -5.67 28.02 9.61
N ASP A 123 -6.98 27.72 9.69
CA ASP A 123 -8.04 28.73 9.68
C ASP A 123 -8.60 28.96 11.09
N LYS A 124 -8.34 30.14 11.66
CA LYS A 124 -8.75 30.52 13.03
C LYS A 124 -10.27 30.43 13.29
N LYS A 125 -11.09 30.27 12.24
CA LYS A 125 -12.54 30.07 12.37
C LYS A 125 -12.92 28.70 12.89
N TYR A 126 -12.02 27.73 12.77
CA TYR A 126 -12.26 26.35 13.15
C TYR A 126 -11.48 25.96 14.41
N LYS A 127 -12.08 25.11 15.23
CA LYS A 127 -11.36 24.48 16.33
C LYS A 127 -10.34 23.50 15.77
N HIS A 128 -9.16 23.46 16.37
CA HIS A 128 -8.11 22.52 15.99
C HIS A 128 -8.59 21.07 16.04
N ILE A 129 -8.25 20.29 15.02
CA ILE A 129 -8.54 18.86 14.91
C ILE A 129 -7.20 18.13 14.89
N PRO A 130 -6.86 17.36 15.95
CA PRO A 130 -5.65 16.56 15.94
C PRO A 130 -5.76 15.46 14.87
N PHE A 131 -4.69 15.27 14.07
CA PHE A 131 -4.67 14.21 13.08
C PHE A 131 -3.28 13.62 12.88
N LEU A 132 -3.25 12.36 12.46
CA LEU A 132 -2.07 11.60 12.09
C LEU A 132 -2.07 11.36 10.59
N PHE A 133 -0.91 11.41 9.95
CA PHE A 133 -0.76 11.09 8.54
C PHE A 133 0.14 9.86 8.35
N VAL A 134 -0.43 8.77 7.84
CA VAL A 134 0.25 7.51 7.59
C VAL A 134 0.78 7.51 6.16
N ALA A 135 2.10 7.48 6.02
CA ALA A 135 2.77 7.23 4.75
C ALA A 135 2.64 5.74 4.38
N THR A 136 2.09 5.45 3.23
CA THR A 136 1.81 4.08 2.76
C THR A 136 2.84 3.57 1.75
N ASP A 137 3.90 4.35 1.52
CA ASP A 137 4.95 4.06 0.57
C ASP A 137 6.33 4.29 1.18
N TYR A 138 7.37 3.84 0.50
CA TYR A 138 8.77 3.90 0.94
C TYR A 138 9.51 5.12 0.39
N GLU A 139 8.77 6.18 0.13
CA GLU A 139 9.25 7.52 -0.21
C GLU A 139 8.17 8.54 0.16
N PRO A 140 8.51 9.70 0.75
CA PRO A 140 7.53 10.75 0.98
C PRO A 140 7.01 11.30 -0.35
N CYS A 141 5.69 11.24 -0.57
CA CYS A 141 5.08 11.69 -1.82
C CYS A 141 5.24 13.22 -2.02
N PRO A 142 5.15 13.72 -3.27
CA PRO A 142 5.12 15.17 -3.52
C PRO A 142 4.03 15.87 -2.71
N PHE A 143 4.36 17.06 -2.19
CA PHE A 143 3.49 17.91 -1.38
C PHE A 143 3.15 17.37 0.02
N MET A 144 3.76 16.26 0.45
CA MET A 144 3.56 15.74 1.81
C MET A 144 4.00 16.78 2.86
N GLU A 145 5.03 17.56 2.56
CA GLU A 145 5.55 18.66 3.40
C GLU A 145 4.57 19.81 3.60
N GLU A 146 3.52 19.93 2.78
CA GLU A 146 2.45 20.92 2.97
C GLU A 146 1.43 20.47 4.02
N ALA A 147 1.40 19.19 4.36
CA ALA A 147 0.57 18.68 5.44
C ALA A 147 1.22 18.99 6.82
N ASN A 148 0.38 19.28 7.82
CA ASN A 148 0.85 19.59 9.16
C ASN A 148 0.10 18.76 10.21
N PRO A 149 0.25 17.41 10.21
CA PRO A 149 -0.30 16.54 11.23
C PRO A 149 0.41 16.72 12.58
N GLU A 150 -0.13 16.11 13.63
CA GLU A 150 0.61 15.93 14.89
C GLU A 150 1.82 15.03 14.63
N TYR A 151 1.62 13.91 13.93
CA TYR A 151 2.70 12.99 13.55
C TYR A 151 2.50 12.43 12.15
N PHE A 152 3.63 12.24 11.44
CA PHE A 152 3.74 11.40 10.25
C PHE A 152 4.16 10.00 10.68
N ILE A 153 3.37 9.01 10.32
CA ILE A 153 3.65 7.60 10.58
C ILE A 153 4.41 7.04 9.35
N MET A 154 5.60 6.52 9.57
CA MET A 154 6.47 6.14 8.47
C MET A 154 7.39 4.97 8.82
N GLN A 155 8.05 4.43 7.81
CA GLN A 155 9.13 3.45 7.98
C GLN A 155 10.40 4.11 8.53
N LYS A 156 10.95 3.58 9.61
CA LYS A 156 12.10 4.14 10.35
C LYS A 156 13.28 4.54 9.46
N THR A 157 13.62 3.71 8.49
CA THR A 157 14.78 3.93 7.61
C THR A 157 14.59 5.08 6.62
N LEU A 158 13.39 5.70 6.56
CA LEU A 158 13.08 6.84 5.70
C LEU A 158 13.18 8.20 6.40
N GLU A 159 13.55 8.25 7.66
CA GLU A 159 13.61 9.46 8.48
C GLU A 159 14.35 10.60 7.77
N ASN A 160 15.54 10.32 7.24
CA ASN A 160 16.31 11.31 6.49
C ASN A 160 15.57 11.84 5.23
N ALA A 161 14.82 11.01 4.52
CA ALA A 161 14.07 11.44 3.35
C ALA A 161 12.94 12.42 3.73
N PHE A 162 12.27 12.18 4.86
CA PHE A 162 11.25 13.08 5.40
C PHE A 162 11.86 14.41 5.86
N ILE A 163 12.99 14.37 6.58
CA ILE A 163 13.71 15.58 7.04
C ILE A 163 14.19 16.41 5.83
N GLN A 164 14.76 15.78 4.81
CA GLN A 164 15.19 16.46 3.58
C GLN A 164 14.04 17.12 2.82
N LYS A 165 12.81 16.59 2.98
CA LYS A 165 11.60 17.20 2.45
C LYS A 165 11.09 18.39 3.29
N GLY A 166 11.73 18.69 4.41
CA GLY A 166 11.40 19.80 5.30
C GLY A 166 10.41 19.45 6.42
N ILE A 167 10.16 18.16 6.64
CA ILE A 167 9.32 17.69 7.74
C ILE A 167 10.18 17.62 9.02
N SER A 168 9.66 18.17 10.13
CA SER A 168 10.37 18.16 11.40
C SER A 168 10.52 16.74 11.96
N GLU A 169 11.74 16.39 12.40
CA GLU A 169 12.05 15.12 13.07
C GLU A 169 11.12 14.85 14.26
N THR A 170 10.76 15.88 15.02
CA THR A 170 9.87 15.76 16.19
C THR A 170 8.45 15.33 15.85
N LYS A 171 8.08 15.33 14.56
CA LYS A 171 6.79 14.88 14.06
C LYS A 171 6.86 13.50 13.38
N LEU A 172 8.00 12.83 13.42
CA LEU A 172 8.15 11.52 12.80
C LEU A 172 7.90 10.40 13.81
N LEU A 173 6.97 9.51 13.49
CA LEU A 173 6.68 8.31 14.28
C LEU A 173 7.06 7.06 13.47
N ASN A 174 8.06 6.35 13.95
CA ASN A 174 8.76 5.28 13.22
C ASN A 174 8.14 3.89 13.46
N THR A 175 6.82 3.75 13.37
CA THR A 175 6.16 2.44 13.55
C THR A 175 6.16 1.56 12.30
N GLY A 176 6.47 2.11 11.13
CA GLY A 176 6.35 1.41 9.85
C GLY A 176 4.99 1.60 9.19
N ILE A 177 4.82 1.03 8.01
CA ILE A 177 3.52 1.02 7.30
C ILE A 177 2.59 0.04 8.02
N PRO A 178 1.42 0.48 8.53
CA PRO A 178 0.55 -0.38 9.32
C PRO A 178 0.01 -1.60 8.55
N VAL A 179 0.32 -2.78 9.08
CA VAL A 179 -0.27 -4.08 8.73
C VAL A 179 -0.83 -4.67 10.03
N SER A 180 -2.07 -5.19 9.98
CA SER A 180 -2.72 -5.76 11.15
C SER A 180 -1.98 -7.00 11.67
N SER A 181 -1.90 -7.12 12.99
CA SER A 181 -1.35 -8.32 13.63
C SER A 181 -2.12 -9.58 13.26
N ASN A 182 -3.44 -9.47 13.03
CA ASN A 182 -4.28 -10.56 12.57
C ASN A 182 -3.95 -11.01 11.14
N PHE A 183 -3.52 -10.08 10.27
CA PHE A 183 -3.10 -10.41 8.90
C PHE A 183 -1.97 -11.44 8.91
N ILE A 184 -1.04 -11.29 9.84
CA ILE A 184 0.13 -12.18 9.97
C ILE A 184 -0.23 -13.45 10.75
N LYS A 185 -0.83 -13.29 11.94
CA LYS A 185 -1.08 -14.41 12.87
C LYS A 185 -2.14 -15.39 12.39
N ASN A 186 -3.13 -14.92 11.63
CA ASN A 186 -4.25 -15.73 11.18
C ASN A 186 -4.04 -16.30 9.77
N ALA A 187 -2.88 -16.05 9.14
CA ALA A 187 -2.55 -16.64 7.86
C ALA A 187 -2.49 -18.17 7.95
N LYS A 188 -3.20 -18.85 7.07
CA LYS A 188 -3.35 -20.31 7.05
C LYS A 188 -2.89 -20.89 5.72
N SER A 189 -2.42 -22.12 5.75
CA SER A 189 -2.12 -22.84 4.52
C SER A 189 -3.43 -23.21 3.79
N ILE A 190 -3.47 -22.87 2.52
CA ILE A 190 -4.55 -23.25 1.58
C ILE A 190 -4.11 -24.41 0.66
N ARG A 191 -2.91 -24.96 0.85
CA ARG A 191 -2.37 -26.00 -0.05
C ARG A 191 -3.31 -27.18 -0.22
N SER A 192 -3.87 -27.69 0.88
CA SER A 192 -4.82 -28.80 0.84
C SER A 192 -6.13 -28.45 0.12
N GLU A 193 -6.60 -27.21 0.21
CA GLU A 193 -7.82 -26.75 -0.47
C GLU A 193 -7.67 -26.78 -2.00
N TYR A 194 -6.45 -26.50 -2.48
CA TYR A 194 -6.13 -26.44 -3.90
C TYR A 194 -5.36 -27.69 -4.40
N ASN A 195 -5.34 -28.79 -3.63
CA ASN A 195 -4.64 -30.04 -3.96
C ASN A 195 -3.15 -29.82 -4.29
N ILE A 196 -2.48 -28.98 -3.51
CA ILE A 196 -1.04 -28.70 -3.62
C ILE A 196 -0.33 -29.50 -2.53
N SER A 197 0.60 -30.36 -2.91
CA SER A 197 1.43 -31.12 -1.97
C SER A 197 2.54 -30.25 -1.35
N ASP A 198 3.06 -30.70 -0.20
CA ASP A 198 4.04 -29.90 0.56
C ASP A 198 5.40 -29.78 -0.16
N ASP A 199 5.71 -30.71 -1.04
CA ASP A 199 6.94 -30.75 -1.86
C ASP A 199 6.84 -29.95 -3.17
N GLU A 200 5.64 -29.49 -3.56
CA GLU A 200 5.46 -28.65 -4.75
C GLU A 200 5.85 -27.18 -4.48
N ASN A 201 6.61 -26.60 -5.39
CA ASN A 201 6.87 -25.17 -5.38
C ASN A 201 5.65 -24.38 -5.83
N VAL A 202 5.31 -23.32 -5.10
CA VAL A 202 4.17 -22.44 -5.38
C VAL A 202 4.65 -21.02 -5.64
N ILE A 203 4.31 -20.49 -6.80
CA ILE A 203 4.51 -19.09 -7.16
C ILE A 203 3.17 -18.36 -7.06
N LEU A 204 3.10 -17.31 -6.24
CA LEU A 204 1.98 -16.39 -6.21
C LEU A 204 2.26 -15.18 -7.09
N ILE A 205 1.34 -14.83 -7.97
CA ILE A 205 1.41 -13.63 -8.82
C ILE A 205 0.31 -12.65 -8.38
N MET A 206 0.71 -11.45 -7.94
CA MET A 206 -0.17 -10.38 -7.48
C MET A 206 0.00 -9.14 -8.33
N LEU A 207 -1.03 -8.76 -9.09
CA LEU A 207 -0.99 -7.59 -10.00
C LEU A 207 -1.67 -6.34 -9.41
N GLY A 208 -1.79 -6.29 -8.09
CA GLY A 208 -2.54 -5.27 -7.36
C GLY A 208 -4.05 -5.46 -7.42
N SER A 209 -4.81 -4.63 -6.70
CA SER A 209 -6.27 -4.77 -6.56
C SER A 209 -7.05 -4.69 -7.87
N MET A 210 -6.50 -4.02 -8.89
CA MET A 210 -7.11 -3.86 -10.22
C MET A 210 -6.55 -4.84 -11.26
N GLY A 211 -5.59 -5.69 -10.90
CA GLY A 211 -5.05 -6.73 -11.77
C GLY A 211 -4.39 -6.22 -13.06
N PHE A 212 -3.63 -5.12 -12.99
CA PHE A 212 -2.93 -4.59 -14.16
C PHE A 212 -1.64 -5.35 -14.48
N GLY A 213 -1.48 -5.76 -15.72
CA GLY A 213 -0.29 -6.36 -16.28
C GLY A 213 -0.63 -7.45 -17.31
N GLU A 214 0.24 -7.64 -18.29
CA GLU A 214 0.19 -8.77 -19.21
C GLU A 214 1.15 -9.83 -18.70
N ILE A 215 0.61 -10.99 -18.29
CA ILE A 215 1.40 -12.05 -17.63
C ILE A 215 1.47 -13.35 -18.46
N ASP A 216 0.84 -13.36 -19.61
CA ASP A 216 0.84 -14.56 -20.48
C ASP A 216 2.26 -15.02 -20.85
N ASN A 217 3.15 -14.05 -21.11
CA ASN A 217 4.53 -14.32 -21.48
C ASN A 217 5.36 -14.98 -20.36
N ILE A 218 4.93 -14.85 -19.10
CA ILE A 218 5.61 -15.47 -17.96
C ILE A 218 4.91 -16.76 -17.50
N ILE A 219 3.59 -16.85 -17.62
CA ILE A 219 2.83 -18.03 -17.20
C ILE A 219 3.23 -19.26 -18.04
N ASN A 220 3.20 -19.16 -19.37
CA ASN A 220 3.49 -20.30 -20.25
C ASN A 220 4.88 -20.93 -20.05
N PRO A 221 5.98 -20.14 -19.93
CA PRO A 221 7.28 -20.70 -19.58
C PRO A 221 7.33 -21.33 -18.19
N LEU A 222 6.71 -20.70 -17.18
CA LEU A 222 6.73 -21.20 -15.80
C LEU A 222 5.93 -22.48 -15.63
N LEU A 223 4.79 -22.65 -16.34
CA LEU A 223 4.02 -23.90 -16.32
C LEU A 223 4.78 -25.12 -16.85
N LYS A 224 5.87 -24.92 -17.61
CA LYS A 224 6.72 -26.01 -18.08
C LYS A 224 7.71 -26.51 -17.02
N GLU A 225 7.86 -25.79 -15.90
CA GLU A 225 8.85 -26.06 -14.86
C GLU A 225 8.30 -26.90 -13.69
N ASN A 226 7.16 -27.57 -13.86
CA ASN A 226 6.50 -28.35 -12.79
C ASN A 226 6.29 -27.55 -11.49
N ILE A 227 5.74 -26.34 -11.62
CA ILE A 227 5.50 -25.39 -10.55
C ILE A 227 4.00 -25.10 -10.49
N LYS A 228 3.43 -25.01 -9.29
CA LYS A 228 2.09 -24.46 -9.10
C LYS A 228 2.12 -22.94 -9.17
N ILE A 229 1.24 -22.37 -9.97
CA ILE A 229 1.10 -20.91 -10.14
C ILE A 229 -0.27 -20.50 -9.64
N ILE A 230 -0.31 -19.60 -8.68
CA ILE A 230 -1.53 -18.95 -8.20
C ILE A 230 -1.53 -17.51 -8.72
N VAL A 231 -2.58 -17.10 -9.42
CA VAL A 231 -2.72 -15.72 -9.92
C VAL A 231 -3.90 -15.05 -9.25
N ILE A 232 -3.65 -13.94 -8.55
CA ILE A 232 -4.71 -13.09 -8.01
C ILE A 232 -5.02 -11.98 -9.00
N CYS A 233 -6.17 -12.10 -9.68
CA CYS A 233 -6.62 -11.15 -10.70
C CYS A 233 -7.27 -9.88 -10.11
N GLY A 234 -7.55 -9.85 -8.80
CA GLY A 234 -8.25 -8.75 -8.17
C GLY A 234 -9.62 -8.51 -8.79
N THR A 235 -9.93 -7.25 -9.14
CA THR A 235 -11.19 -6.88 -9.78
C THR A 235 -11.18 -6.98 -11.32
N ASN A 236 -10.08 -7.45 -11.92
CA ASN A 236 -9.93 -7.60 -13.37
C ASN A 236 -10.61 -8.87 -13.87
N LYS A 237 -11.89 -8.76 -14.24
CA LYS A 237 -12.68 -9.87 -14.76
C LYS A 237 -12.14 -10.40 -16.10
N GLN A 238 -11.64 -9.52 -16.97
CA GLN A 238 -11.11 -9.94 -18.27
C GLN A 238 -9.88 -10.83 -18.11
N LEU A 239 -8.95 -10.45 -17.22
CA LEU A 239 -7.80 -11.27 -16.90
C LEU A 239 -8.22 -12.60 -16.27
N TYR A 240 -9.18 -12.59 -15.35
CA TYR A 240 -9.71 -13.78 -14.71
C TYR A 240 -10.31 -14.75 -15.74
N GLU A 241 -11.17 -14.27 -16.63
CA GLU A 241 -11.79 -15.07 -17.68
C GLU A 241 -10.74 -15.64 -18.64
N LYS A 242 -9.81 -14.81 -19.11
CA LYS A 242 -8.73 -15.20 -20.02
C LYS A 242 -7.84 -16.30 -19.42
N LEU A 243 -7.44 -16.16 -18.13
CA LEU A 243 -6.59 -17.17 -17.50
C LEU A 243 -7.30 -18.48 -17.19
N ASN A 244 -8.61 -18.47 -16.96
CA ASN A 244 -9.40 -19.69 -16.81
C ASN A 244 -9.58 -20.49 -18.12
N GLU A 245 -9.25 -19.89 -19.29
CA GLU A 245 -9.19 -20.64 -20.54
C GLU A 245 -7.99 -21.58 -20.62
N TYR A 246 -6.94 -21.32 -19.81
CA TYR A 246 -5.80 -22.21 -19.65
C TYR A 246 -6.24 -23.46 -18.88
N LYS A 247 -6.50 -24.56 -19.57
CA LYS A 247 -6.83 -25.84 -18.96
C LYS A 247 -5.54 -26.52 -18.47
N ASN A 248 -5.01 -26.06 -17.34
CA ASN A 248 -3.77 -26.57 -16.75
C ASN A 248 -3.92 -26.69 -15.24
N ASP A 249 -3.77 -27.88 -14.69
CA ASP A 249 -3.93 -28.18 -13.26
C ASP A 249 -2.86 -27.52 -12.38
N ASN A 250 -1.79 -26.98 -12.97
CA ASN A 250 -0.78 -26.21 -12.27
C ASN A 250 -1.07 -24.71 -12.22
N LEU A 251 -2.16 -24.22 -12.84
CA LEU A 251 -2.58 -22.83 -12.81
C LEU A 251 -3.87 -22.66 -12.02
N ILE A 252 -3.79 -21.98 -10.91
CA ILE A 252 -4.91 -21.63 -10.03
C ILE A 252 -5.22 -20.15 -10.21
N VAL A 253 -6.41 -19.83 -10.68
CA VAL A 253 -6.82 -18.46 -10.99
C VAL A 253 -7.84 -17.98 -9.97
N ILE A 254 -7.50 -16.91 -9.24
CA ILE A 254 -8.32 -16.35 -8.17
C ILE A 254 -8.74 -14.93 -8.58
N GLY A 255 -10.01 -14.61 -8.41
CA GLY A 255 -10.52 -13.26 -8.58
C GLY A 255 -10.14 -12.35 -7.40
N PHE A 256 -11.07 -11.49 -6.98
CA PHE A 256 -10.89 -10.70 -5.77
C PHE A 256 -11.00 -11.58 -4.51
N THR A 257 -10.00 -11.50 -3.65
CA THR A 257 -10.00 -12.18 -2.34
C THR A 257 -9.75 -11.18 -1.22
N LYS A 258 -10.32 -11.45 -0.04
CA LYS A 258 -9.99 -10.74 1.21
C LYS A 258 -8.92 -11.46 2.02
N ASN A 259 -8.68 -12.74 1.72
CA ASN A 259 -7.77 -13.62 2.48
C ASN A 259 -6.42 -13.72 1.74
N ILE A 260 -5.88 -12.59 1.28
CA ILE A 260 -4.63 -12.55 0.52
C ILE A 260 -3.45 -13.08 1.34
N ASN A 261 -3.51 -12.93 2.67
CA ASN A 261 -2.53 -13.46 3.62
C ASN A 261 -2.37 -14.98 3.51
N ASP A 262 -3.47 -15.72 3.33
CA ASP A 262 -3.44 -17.19 3.21
C ASP A 262 -2.72 -17.62 1.92
N PHE A 263 -2.93 -16.89 0.83
CA PHE A 263 -2.24 -17.11 -0.44
C PHE A 263 -0.74 -16.79 -0.33
N ILE A 264 -0.38 -15.65 0.30
CA ILE A 264 1.02 -15.29 0.54
C ILE A 264 1.68 -16.34 1.42
N TYR A 265 1.03 -16.76 2.52
CA TYR A 265 1.56 -17.75 3.45
C TYR A 265 1.81 -19.10 2.77
N SER A 266 0.93 -19.53 1.88
CA SER A 266 0.98 -20.83 1.21
C SER A 266 1.97 -20.89 0.05
N SER A 267 2.47 -19.76 -0.42
CA SER A 267 3.42 -19.68 -1.53
C SER A 267 4.87 -19.71 -1.07
N ASP A 268 5.77 -20.16 -1.95
CA ASP A 268 7.21 -20.18 -1.72
C ASP A 268 7.89 -18.94 -2.28
N TYR A 269 7.33 -18.39 -3.37
CA TYR A 269 7.82 -17.18 -4.04
C TYR A 269 6.64 -16.28 -4.39
N VAL A 270 6.83 -14.96 -4.29
CA VAL A 270 5.80 -13.98 -4.65
C VAL A 270 6.31 -13.03 -5.72
N LEU A 271 5.57 -12.93 -6.81
CA LEU A 271 5.73 -11.92 -7.85
C LEU A 271 4.67 -10.84 -7.61
N SER A 272 5.08 -9.63 -7.34
CA SER A 272 4.13 -8.54 -7.07
C SER A 272 4.54 -7.23 -7.70
N LYS A 273 3.55 -6.42 -8.04
CA LYS A 273 3.80 -5.00 -8.27
C LYS A 273 4.32 -4.36 -6.98
N PRO A 274 5.27 -3.41 -7.06
CA PRO A 274 5.90 -2.81 -5.89
C PRO A 274 5.04 -1.72 -5.24
N GLY A 275 3.76 -2.01 -4.97
CA GLY A 275 2.92 -1.14 -4.13
C GLY A 275 3.43 -1.16 -2.69
N GLY A 276 3.48 0.01 -2.03
CA GLY A 276 4.06 0.12 -0.70
C GLY A 276 3.44 -0.87 0.30
N LEU A 277 2.09 -0.89 0.39
CA LEU A 277 1.41 -1.82 1.30
C LEU A 277 1.59 -3.29 0.90
N SER A 278 1.38 -3.65 -0.38
CA SER A 278 1.50 -5.05 -0.81
C SER A 278 2.90 -5.61 -0.56
N SER A 279 3.94 -4.80 -0.81
CA SER A 279 5.32 -5.18 -0.49
C SER A 279 5.53 -5.37 1.02
N THR A 280 4.89 -4.53 1.85
CA THR A 280 4.92 -4.66 3.31
C THR A 280 4.20 -5.93 3.77
N GLU A 281 3.02 -6.22 3.23
CA GLU A 281 2.23 -7.43 3.51
C GLU A 281 3.05 -8.69 3.24
N ILE A 282 3.68 -8.78 2.06
CA ILE A 282 4.51 -9.92 1.66
C ILE A 282 5.73 -10.07 2.59
N ALA A 283 6.42 -8.96 2.84
CA ALA A 283 7.60 -8.95 3.70
C ALA A 283 7.27 -9.27 5.17
N SER A 284 6.07 -8.92 5.65
CA SER A 284 5.59 -9.26 6.99
C SER A 284 5.28 -10.76 7.16
N ILE A 285 5.01 -11.47 6.06
CA ILE A 285 4.86 -12.94 6.04
C ILE A 285 6.18 -13.63 5.63
N HIS A 286 7.23 -12.88 5.36
CA HIS A 286 8.58 -13.37 5.07
C HIS A 286 8.68 -14.27 3.86
N LYS A 287 8.23 -13.80 2.71
CA LYS A 287 8.31 -14.55 1.45
C LYS A 287 9.35 -13.94 0.51
N PRO A 288 10.14 -14.77 -0.18
CA PRO A 288 10.97 -14.33 -1.30
C PRO A 288 10.13 -13.56 -2.32
N LEU A 289 10.57 -12.33 -2.66
CA LEU A 289 9.79 -11.37 -3.42
C LEU A 289 10.51 -10.91 -4.68
N LEU A 290 9.81 -10.99 -5.82
CA LEU A 290 10.19 -10.32 -7.05
C LEU A 290 9.24 -9.17 -7.32
N HIS A 291 9.78 -7.96 -7.51
CA HIS A 291 9.03 -6.80 -7.95
C HIS A 291 8.95 -6.76 -9.47
N ILE A 292 7.74 -6.80 -10.01
CA ILE A 292 7.46 -6.85 -11.45
C ILE A 292 6.61 -5.66 -11.90
N TYR A 293 6.82 -5.19 -13.11
CA TYR A 293 6.02 -4.16 -13.78
C TYR A 293 5.76 -2.90 -12.95
N PRO A 294 6.78 -2.24 -12.39
CA PRO A 294 6.57 -1.03 -11.58
C PRO A 294 5.96 0.09 -12.41
N ILE A 295 4.95 0.76 -11.86
CA ILE A 295 4.42 1.99 -12.43
C ILE A 295 5.42 3.11 -12.14
N PRO A 296 5.89 3.85 -13.18
CA PRO A 296 6.84 4.95 -12.98
C PRO A 296 6.30 6.02 -12.01
N GLY A 297 7.08 6.38 -11.02
CA GLY A 297 6.72 7.28 -9.92
C GLY A 297 6.98 6.61 -8.58
N ILE A 298 6.00 6.59 -7.70
CA ILE A 298 6.17 6.08 -6.33
C ILE A 298 6.59 4.61 -6.28
N GLU A 299 6.07 3.75 -7.17
CA GLU A 299 6.43 2.34 -7.21
C GLU A 299 7.90 2.12 -7.59
N THR A 300 8.52 3.05 -8.33
CA THR A 300 9.97 3.02 -8.60
C THR A 300 10.76 3.17 -7.30
N TYR A 301 10.36 4.06 -6.40
CA TYR A 301 11.03 4.27 -5.12
C TYR A 301 10.81 3.08 -4.17
N ASN A 302 9.60 2.50 -4.15
CA ASN A 302 9.33 1.27 -3.39
C ASN A 302 10.25 0.13 -3.88
N THR A 303 10.39 -0.04 -5.20
CA THR A 303 11.28 -1.04 -5.78
C THR A 303 12.74 -0.80 -5.38
N LEU A 304 13.22 0.44 -5.43
CA LEU A 304 14.57 0.81 -5.03
C LEU A 304 14.81 0.56 -3.55
N PHE A 305 13.85 0.93 -2.70
CA PHE A 305 13.94 0.68 -1.26
C PHE A 305 14.11 -0.81 -0.95
N PHE A 306 13.24 -1.65 -1.50
CA PHE A 306 13.31 -3.10 -1.29
C PHE A 306 14.58 -3.71 -1.88
N GLY A 307 14.95 -3.32 -3.09
CA GLY A 307 16.16 -3.81 -3.77
C GLY A 307 17.46 -3.43 -3.05
N ASN A 308 17.60 -2.16 -2.65
CA ASN A 308 18.79 -1.66 -1.93
C ASN A 308 18.96 -2.33 -0.55
N ASN A 309 17.85 -2.75 0.07
CA ASN A 309 17.86 -3.48 1.33
C ASN A 309 17.86 -5.00 1.13
N LYS A 310 18.02 -5.50 -0.09
CA LYS A 310 18.02 -6.93 -0.44
C LYS A 310 16.77 -7.68 0.06
N MET A 311 15.61 -7.02 0.08
CA MET A 311 14.32 -7.59 0.47
C MET A 311 13.50 -8.07 -0.73
N SER A 312 13.92 -7.73 -1.95
CA SER A 312 13.33 -8.20 -3.20
C SER A 312 14.33 -8.14 -4.35
N ILE A 313 14.01 -8.82 -5.45
CA ILE A 313 14.70 -8.65 -6.73
C ILE A 313 13.76 -7.88 -7.66
N LYS A 314 14.29 -6.82 -8.30
CA LYS A 314 13.59 -6.08 -9.35
C LYS A 314 13.70 -6.81 -10.68
N CYS A 315 12.59 -6.90 -11.42
CA CYS A 315 12.53 -7.43 -12.77
C CYS A 315 11.84 -6.42 -13.69
N ASP A 316 12.56 -5.98 -14.74
CA ASP A 316 12.06 -5.00 -15.71
C ASP A 316 11.46 -5.67 -16.96
N THR A 317 11.81 -6.94 -17.22
CA THR A 317 11.38 -7.71 -18.40
C THR A 317 10.84 -9.09 -18.03
N ASP A 318 9.99 -9.67 -18.88
CA ASP A 318 9.46 -11.02 -18.72
C ASP A 318 10.57 -12.06 -18.61
N LYS A 319 11.65 -11.88 -19.37
CA LYS A 319 12.83 -12.74 -19.30
C LYS A 319 13.50 -12.69 -17.92
N GLU A 320 13.69 -11.49 -17.37
CA GLU A 320 14.26 -11.32 -16.04
C GLU A 320 13.37 -11.95 -14.95
N ILE A 321 12.05 -11.89 -15.10
CA ILE A 321 11.12 -12.55 -14.17
C ILE A 321 11.37 -14.06 -14.16
N ILE A 322 11.40 -14.68 -15.35
CA ILE A 322 11.60 -16.12 -15.50
C ILE A 322 13.00 -16.53 -14.99
N ASP A 323 14.03 -15.80 -15.37
CA ASP A 323 15.41 -16.11 -14.98
C ASP A 323 15.61 -15.97 -13.46
N ASN A 324 15.05 -14.90 -12.86
CA ASN A 324 15.18 -14.66 -11.42
C ASN A 324 14.35 -15.62 -10.57
N ILE A 325 13.17 -16.07 -11.03
CA ILE A 325 12.42 -17.11 -10.30
C ILE A 325 13.20 -18.42 -10.27
N LYS A 326 13.76 -18.84 -11.41
CA LYS A 326 14.63 -20.01 -11.49
C LYS A 326 15.89 -19.87 -10.64
N TYR A 327 16.46 -18.68 -10.61
CA TYR A 327 17.60 -18.36 -9.75
C TYR A 327 17.25 -18.54 -8.27
N LEU A 328 16.13 -18.00 -7.79
CA LEU A 328 15.68 -18.15 -6.39
C LEU A 328 15.40 -19.62 -6.04
N MET A 329 14.75 -20.37 -6.94
CA MET A 329 14.45 -21.79 -6.73
C MET A 329 15.70 -22.65 -6.54
N ASN A 330 16.82 -22.25 -7.14
CA ASN A 330 18.10 -22.97 -7.07
C ASN A 330 19.08 -22.37 -6.05
N ASN A 331 18.70 -21.30 -5.31
CA ASN A 331 19.59 -20.58 -4.40
C ASN A 331 18.89 -20.26 -3.06
N GLU A 332 18.71 -21.27 -2.24
CA GLU A 332 18.03 -21.15 -0.94
C GLU A 332 18.68 -20.08 -0.02
N GLU A 333 20.00 -19.91 -0.09
CA GLU A 333 20.71 -18.92 0.72
C GLU A 333 20.31 -17.48 0.39
N ILE A 334 20.04 -17.19 -0.89
CA ILE A 334 19.55 -15.86 -1.30
C ILE A 334 18.13 -15.63 -0.77
N CYS A 335 17.28 -16.65 -0.79
CA CYS A 335 15.95 -16.58 -0.20
C CYS A 335 16.03 -16.33 1.31
N LYS A 336 16.91 -17.02 2.01
CA LYS A 336 17.15 -16.82 3.45
C LYS A 336 17.67 -15.41 3.77
N GLU A 337 18.63 -14.90 2.99
CA GLU A 337 19.14 -13.52 3.14
C GLU A 337 18.01 -12.51 2.96
N MET A 338 17.19 -12.68 1.92
CA MET A 338 16.04 -11.81 1.66
C MET A 338 15.05 -11.79 2.82
N ILE A 339 14.68 -12.94 3.34
CA ILE A 339 13.79 -13.10 4.49
C ILE A 339 14.38 -12.48 5.76
N GLN A 340 15.68 -12.68 6.02
CA GLN A 340 16.35 -12.07 7.18
C GLN A 340 16.34 -10.54 7.11
N ASN A 341 16.54 -9.96 5.93
CA ASN A 341 16.47 -8.52 5.74
C ASN A 341 15.03 -7.99 5.92
N GLN A 342 14.01 -8.71 5.44
CA GLN A 342 12.60 -8.39 5.69
C GLN A 342 12.32 -8.35 7.19
N LYS A 343 12.69 -9.38 7.94
CA LYS A 343 12.54 -9.46 9.41
C LYS A 343 13.23 -8.33 10.15
N LYS A 344 14.39 -7.90 9.67
CA LYS A 344 15.18 -6.84 10.29
C LYS A 344 14.59 -5.45 10.07
N ILE A 345 13.97 -5.22 8.93
CA ILE A 345 13.59 -3.88 8.46
C ILE A 345 12.10 -3.61 8.63
N ILE A 346 11.25 -4.60 8.33
CA ILE A 346 9.80 -4.45 8.39
C ILE A 346 9.30 -4.75 9.80
N ASN A 347 8.53 -3.82 10.35
CA ASN A 347 7.91 -3.99 11.66
C ASN A 347 6.59 -4.75 11.54
N GLU A 348 6.57 -6.01 11.98
CA GLU A 348 5.37 -6.86 11.99
C GLU A 348 4.30 -6.37 12.97
N ASN A 349 4.67 -5.54 13.94
CA ASN A 349 3.77 -4.96 14.94
C ASN A 349 3.34 -3.53 14.61
N SER A 350 3.57 -3.08 13.36
CA SER A 350 3.40 -1.68 12.96
C SER A 350 2.03 -1.08 13.29
N ALA A 351 0.94 -1.81 13.10
CA ALA A 351 -0.40 -1.33 13.45
C ALA A 351 -0.64 -1.31 14.96
N SER A 352 -0.20 -2.34 15.70
CA SER A 352 -0.35 -2.38 17.15
C SER A 352 0.53 -1.34 17.87
N ASP A 353 1.75 -1.09 17.37
CA ASP A 353 2.63 -0.04 17.89
C ASP A 353 2.02 1.36 17.66
N LEU A 354 1.40 1.58 16.48
CA LEU A 354 0.66 2.81 16.21
C LEU A 354 -0.51 2.99 17.18
N VAL A 355 -1.32 1.94 17.40
CA VAL A 355 -2.48 2.02 18.30
C VAL A 355 -2.04 2.22 19.75
N LYS A 356 -0.97 1.56 20.20
CA LYS A 356 -0.37 1.80 21.51
C LYS A 356 0.04 3.26 21.66
N PHE A 357 0.75 3.82 20.68
CA PHE A 357 1.11 5.24 20.69
C PHE A 357 -0.12 6.15 20.78
N ILE A 358 -1.19 5.86 20.05
CA ILE A 358 -2.44 6.63 20.09
C ILE A 358 -3.06 6.60 21.50
N LEU A 359 -3.08 5.43 22.15
CA LEU A 359 -3.59 5.28 23.51
C LEU A 359 -2.77 6.09 24.54
N ASP A 360 -1.48 6.12 24.37
CA ASP A 360 -0.57 6.82 25.30
C ASP A 360 -0.62 8.35 25.16
N HIS A 361 -0.99 8.88 23.98
CA HIS A 361 -0.86 10.32 23.67
C HIS A 361 -2.18 11.05 23.41
N PHE A 362 -3.26 10.36 23.05
CA PHE A 362 -4.53 10.97 22.65
C PHE A 362 -5.75 10.50 23.46
N ASN A 363 -5.54 9.65 24.44
CA ASN A 363 -6.64 9.09 25.27
C ASN A 363 -7.04 10.03 26.41
#